data_31b03ae1c597f79c81a9a37886709b32
#
_entry.id   31b03ae1c597f79c81a9a37886709b32
#
_cell.length_a   1.000
_cell.length_b   1.000
_cell.length_c   1.000
_cell.angle_alpha   90.00
_cell.angle_beta   90.00
_cell.angle_gamma   90.00
#
_symmetry.space_group_name_H-M   'P 1'
#
loop_
_entity.id
_entity.type
_entity.pdbx_description
1 polymer ?
#
loop_
_entity_poly.entity_id
_entity_poly.type
_entity_poly.pdbx_seq_one_letter_code
_entity_poly.pdbx_strand_id
1 'polypeptide(L)'
;MDIDVASVDEALRTTRVVRRRLDLDRLVDEQILLDCIDIAEQAPTGGNQSSRRWIIVRDQRLKDRLAELYMEAAGQWMIASADKLDGTGHAQEQIMKSAAYLANHLAEVPAIVIPTIIGVHDGSGRPGLFDSIIQSVWSFSVALRARGLGSAWTTANLSRQDDIAELLGIPDGMTQIAMIPVGWTKGTGFRLAPRYPAREITYFDGFARTWESGPSDPPKHSDGPGAIVEVDIKAKPKDVWPYISDITFPPRFSDEATEARWADDVTEPAVGARFIGANSNSYIGDWELDCFIDRCEVNKEFGWVTSDADNPGARWRFESIGIAGATRLRFSVVLGPGPSGLTQAIAGRPDKEDRILAGRIGELRANMTKVSEAVRDAVEADVAVQADDRDPSAVPPPLGGSA
;
A
#
# COMPACT_ATOMS: atom_id res chain seq x y z
N MET A 1 18.08 -32.78 -11.44
CA MET A 1 18.87 -31.57 -11.05
C MET A 1 18.12 -30.94 -9.88
N ASP A 2 18.71 -31.01 -8.71
CA ASP A 2 18.05 -30.42 -7.52
C ASP A 2 18.30 -28.92 -7.51
N ILE A 3 17.25 -28.17 -7.32
CA ILE A 3 17.33 -26.69 -7.18
C ILE A 3 17.81 -26.39 -5.77
N ASP A 4 18.86 -25.60 -5.66
CA ASP A 4 19.28 -25.05 -4.35
C ASP A 4 18.28 -23.99 -3.88
N VAL A 5 17.34 -24.41 -3.04
CA VAL A 5 16.27 -23.58 -2.49
C VAL A 5 16.84 -22.40 -1.69
N ALA A 6 17.93 -22.60 -0.95
CA ALA A 6 18.52 -21.55 -0.12
C ALA A 6 19.07 -20.40 -0.98
N SER A 7 19.76 -20.70 -2.06
CA SER A 7 20.27 -19.70 -3.00
C SER A 7 19.15 -18.95 -3.73
N VAL A 8 18.08 -19.66 -4.12
CA VAL A 8 16.91 -19.04 -4.76
C VAL A 8 16.21 -18.09 -3.78
N ASP A 9 15.94 -18.55 -2.57
CA ASP A 9 15.32 -17.75 -1.51
C ASP A 9 16.16 -16.50 -1.18
N GLU A 10 17.47 -16.63 -1.06
CA GLU A 10 18.36 -15.50 -0.80
C GLU A 10 18.33 -14.49 -1.93
N ALA A 11 18.39 -14.92 -3.18
CA ALA A 11 18.28 -14.03 -4.33
C ALA A 11 16.95 -13.27 -4.35
N LEU A 12 15.83 -13.96 -4.13
CA LEU A 12 14.48 -13.37 -4.12
C LEU A 12 14.30 -12.41 -2.94
N ARG A 13 14.72 -12.79 -1.73
CA ARG A 13 14.56 -11.96 -0.52
C ARG A 13 15.44 -10.72 -0.53
N THR A 14 16.59 -10.76 -1.21
CA THR A 14 17.58 -9.67 -1.22
C THR A 14 17.58 -8.85 -2.51
N THR A 15 16.82 -9.21 -3.53
CA THR A 15 16.61 -8.38 -4.71
C THR A 15 15.82 -7.13 -4.31
N ARG A 16 16.37 -5.95 -4.61
CA ARG A 16 15.85 -4.65 -4.19
C ARG A 16 16.14 -3.58 -5.22
N VAL A 17 15.41 -2.48 -5.09
CA VAL A 17 15.78 -1.24 -5.78
C VAL A 17 17.10 -0.72 -5.22
N VAL A 18 18.13 -0.66 -6.06
CA VAL A 18 19.47 -0.18 -5.75
C VAL A 18 19.70 1.14 -6.47
N ARG A 19 20.02 2.21 -5.74
CA ARG A 19 20.31 3.54 -6.29
C ARG A 19 21.68 4.03 -5.84
N ARG A 20 21.85 4.43 -4.57
CA ARG A 20 23.10 4.97 -4.00
C ARG A 20 24.27 3.97 -3.99
N ARG A 21 23.99 2.69 -4.10
CA ARG A 21 24.99 1.61 -4.10
C ARG A 21 25.31 1.09 -5.49
N LEU A 22 24.80 1.72 -6.56
CA LEU A 22 25.30 1.45 -7.90
C LEU A 22 26.73 1.99 -8.02
N ASP A 23 27.60 1.17 -8.58
CA ASP A 23 28.96 1.59 -8.96
C ASP A 23 28.88 2.28 -10.32
N LEU A 24 29.05 3.58 -10.32
CA LEU A 24 28.88 4.43 -11.50
C LEU A 24 30.11 4.38 -12.42
N ASP A 25 31.25 3.96 -11.89
CA ASP A 25 32.54 3.95 -12.60
C ASP A 25 32.79 2.60 -13.31
N ARG A 26 32.15 1.53 -12.87
CA ARG A 26 32.38 0.19 -13.38
C ARG A 26 31.40 -0.16 -14.49
N LEU A 27 31.89 -0.29 -15.72
CA LEU A 27 31.09 -0.69 -16.87
C LEU A 27 30.46 -2.06 -16.69
N VAL A 28 29.26 -2.24 -17.22
CA VAL A 28 28.57 -3.52 -17.30
C VAL A 28 28.76 -4.12 -18.69
N ASP A 29 29.24 -5.34 -18.74
CA ASP A 29 29.42 -6.08 -19.99
C ASP A 29 28.03 -6.34 -20.62
N GLU A 30 27.94 -6.13 -21.95
CA GLU A 30 26.73 -6.35 -22.73
C GLU A 30 26.24 -7.81 -22.61
N GLN A 31 27.17 -8.76 -22.65
CA GLN A 31 26.82 -10.18 -22.58
C GLN A 31 26.12 -10.53 -21.24
N ILE A 32 26.54 -9.93 -20.13
CA ILE A 32 25.87 -10.13 -18.84
C ILE A 32 24.40 -9.65 -18.89
N LEU A 33 24.14 -8.53 -19.55
CA LEU A 33 22.78 -8.03 -19.72
C LEU A 33 21.94 -8.96 -20.59
N LEU A 34 22.51 -9.43 -21.70
CA LEU A 34 21.85 -10.41 -22.58
C LEU A 34 21.56 -11.73 -21.88
N ASP A 35 22.51 -12.28 -21.14
CA ASP A 35 22.31 -13.50 -20.35
C ASP A 35 21.18 -13.33 -19.31
N CYS A 36 21.08 -12.16 -18.69
CA CYS A 36 19.99 -11.86 -17.74
C CYS A 36 18.64 -11.72 -18.44
N ILE A 37 18.61 -11.17 -19.67
CA ILE A 37 17.41 -11.08 -20.48
C ILE A 37 16.97 -12.47 -20.95
N ASP A 38 17.89 -13.33 -21.37
CA ASP A 38 17.58 -14.71 -21.77
C ASP A 38 16.92 -15.50 -20.62
N ILE A 39 17.39 -15.31 -19.39
CA ILE A 39 16.75 -15.88 -18.19
C ILE A 39 15.37 -15.25 -17.98
N ALA A 40 15.26 -13.95 -18.12
CA ALA A 40 14.01 -13.22 -17.93
C ALA A 40 12.93 -13.62 -18.95
N GLU A 41 13.32 -13.93 -20.17
CA GLU A 41 12.40 -14.36 -21.24
C GLU A 41 11.79 -15.76 -21.00
N GLN A 42 12.30 -16.53 -20.03
CA GLN A 42 11.67 -17.78 -19.58
C GLN A 42 10.40 -17.54 -18.75
N ALA A 43 10.12 -16.31 -18.30
CA ALA A 43 8.88 -15.99 -17.61
C ALA A 43 7.68 -16.24 -18.55
N PRO A 44 6.54 -16.76 -18.03
CA PRO A 44 5.38 -17.04 -18.85
C PRO A 44 4.82 -15.79 -19.53
N THR A 45 4.18 -15.99 -20.70
CA THR A 45 3.50 -14.92 -21.47
C THR A 45 2.06 -15.30 -21.77
N GLY A 46 1.19 -14.31 -21.85
CA GLY A 46 -0.18 -14.49 -22.28
C GLY A 46 -0.23 -15.05 -23.72
N GLY A 47 -0.90 -16.19 -23.89
CA GLY A 47 -1.02 -16.85 -25.20
C GLY A 47 0.31 -17.35 -25.79
N ASN A 48 1.37 -17.47 -25.00
CA ASN A 48 2.72 -17.83 -25.44
C ASN A 48 3.25 -16.91 -26.55
N GLN A 49 2.95 -15.61 -26.47
CA GLN A 49 3.35 -14.61 -27.46
C GLN A 49 4.66 -13.92 -27.04
N SER A 50 5.60 -13.82 -27.97
CA SER A 50 6.85 -13.06 -27.80
C SER A 50 6.62 -11.58 -28.11
N SER A 51 5.93 -10.87 -27.21
CA SER A 51 5.60 -9.43 -27.35
C SER A 51 6.58 -8.49 -26.67
N ARG A 52 7.52 -9.01 -25.85
CA ARG A 52 8.48 -8.22 -25.11
C ARG A 52 9.62 -7.70 -25.99
N ARG A 53 10.11 -6.49 -25.72
CA ARG A 53 11.32 -5.91 -26.33
C ARG A 53 12.12 -5.20 -25.27
N TRP A 54 13.43 -5.23 -25.41
CA TRP A 54 14.35 -4.66 -24.45
C TRP A 54 15.25 -3.65 -25.15
N ILE A 55 15.33 -2.43 -24.64
CA ILE A 55 16.21 -1.41 -25.16
C ILE A 55 17.28 -1.15 -24.12
N ILE A 56 18.54 -1.39 -24.50
CA ILE A 56 19.71 -1.17 -23.62
C ILE A 56 20.40 0.10 -24.10
N VAL A 57 20.42 1.12 -23.24
CA VAL A 57 21.07 2.40 -23.52
C VAL A 57 22.40 2.48 -22.78
N ARG A 58 23.51 2.58 -23.52
CA ARG A 58 24.87 2.71 -23.04
C ARG A 58 25.58 3.93 -23.63
N ASP A 59 25.11 4.46 -24.76
CA ASP A 59 25.64 5.70 -25.35
C ASP A 59 25.45 6.86 -24.37
N GLN A 60 26.54 7.61 -24.13
CA GLN A 60 26.51 8.65 -23.09
C GLN A 60 25.56 9.78 -23.46
N ARG A 61 25.50 10.18 -24.72
CA ARG A 61 24.61 11.28 -25.16
C ARG A 61 23.13 10.91 -24.99
N LEU A 62 22.78 9.64 -25.25
CA LEU A 62 21.43 9.16 -25.02
C LEU A 62 21.12 9.09 -23.52
N LYS A 63 22.07 8.66 -22.68
CA LYS A 63 21.91 8.66 -21.22
C LYS A 63 21.76 10.08 -20.66
N ASP A 64 22.55 11.04 -21.17
CA ASP A 64 22.45 12.44 -20.77
C ASP A 64 21.04 12.98 -21.07
N ARG A 65 20.52 12.70 -22.27
CA ARG A 65 19.18 13.15 -22.65
C ARG A 65 18.08 12.45 -21.86
N LEU A 66 18.21 11.16 -21.58
CA LEU A 66 17.28 10.43 -20.71
C LEU A 66 17.29 10.99 -19.28
N ALA A 67 18.46 11.39 -18.77
CA ALA A 67 18.57 11.99 -17.44
C ALA A 67 17.89 13.38 -17.38
N GLU A 68 18.01 14.18 -18.43
CA GLU A 68 17.27 15.45 -18.54
C GLU A 68 15.76 15.22 -18.51
N LEU A 69 15.25 14.32 -19.36
CA LEU A 69 13.82 13.98 -19.39
C LEU A 69 13.32 13.41 -18.05
N TYR A 70 14.14 12.60 -17.38
CA TYR A 70 13.82 12.08 -16.05
C TYR A 70 13.78 13.18 -15.00
N MET A 71 14.72 14.12 -15.07
CA MET A 71 14.76 15.27 -14.17
C MET A 71 13.53 16.16 -14.34
N GLU A 72 13.13 16.42 -15.59
CA GLU A 72 11.91 17.17 -15.92
C GLU A 72 10.64 16.44 -15.46
N ALA A 73 10.59 15.11 -15.64
CA ALA A 73 9.42 14.31 -15.32
C ALA A 73 9.12 14.26 -13.81
N ALA A 74 10.14 14.02 -12.98
CA ALA A 74 9.95 13.86 -11.54
C ALA A 74 11.19 14.15 -10.69
N GLY A 75 12.38 14.32 -11.31
CA GLY A 75 13.63 14.48 -10.58
C GLY A 75 13.62 15.71 -9.66
N GLN A 76 13.15 16.84 -10.12
CA GLN A 76 13.04 18.07 -9.33
C GLN A 76 12.12 17.88 -8.12
N TRP A 77 10.99 17.21 -8.31
CA TRP A 77 10.08 16.88 -7.21
C TRP A 77 10.72 15.92 -6.18
N MET A 78 11.51 14.93 -6.65
CA MET A 78 12.23 14.02 -5.77
C MET A 78 13.26 14.73 -4.89
N ILE A 79 13.99 15.69 -5.49
CA ILE A 79 14.99 16.52 -4.79
C ILE A 79 14.30 17.40 -3.75
N ALA A 80 13.27 18.16 -4.14
CA ALA A 80 12.54 19.02 -3.23
C ALA A 80 11.87 18.23 -2.09
N SER A 81 11.40 17.01 -2.38
CA SER A 81 10.83 16.12 -1.35
C SER A 81 11.90 15.58 -0.40
N ALA A 82 13.09 15.26 -0.90
CA ALA A 82 14.21 14.85 -0.06
C ALA A 82 14.65 15.96 0.89
N ASP A 83 14.77 17.19 0.38
CA ASP A 83 15.14 18.38 1.18
C ASP A 83 14.07 18.68 2.26
N LYS A 84 12.79 18.61 1.89
CA LYS A 84 11.68 18.83 2.82
C LYS A 84 11.63 17.81 3.95
N LEU A 85 12.05 16.58 3.70
CA LEU A 85 12.01 15.47 4.67
C LEU A 85 13.33 15.34 5.44
N ASP A 86 14.36 16.09 5.10
CA ASP A 86 15.68 15.98 5.72
C ASP A 86 15.62 16.26 7.22
N GLY A 87 16.17 15.35 8.02
CA GLY A 87 16.22 15.45 9.48
C GLY A 87 14.86 15.33 10.19
N THR A 88 13.77 15.03 9.47
CA THR A 88 12.43 14.93 10.07
C THR A 88 12.17 13.58 10.76
N GLY A 89 12.98 12.54 10.48
CA GLY A 89 12.72 11.17 10.91
C GLY A 89 11.53 10.50 10.20
N HIS A 90 10.99 11.13 9.16
CA HIS A 90 9.87 10.57 8.40
C HIS A 90 10.27 9.26 7.72
N ALA A 91 9.37 8.27 7.69
CA ALA A 91 9.66 6.93 7.14
C ALA A 91 10.14 6.96 5.66
N GLN A 92 9.74 7.96 4.90
CA GLN A 92 10.15 8.14 3.50
C GLN A 92 11.43 8.97 3.32
N GLU A 93 12.00 9.56 4.36
CA GLU A 93 13.18 10.41 4.26
C GLU A 93 14.32 9.74 3.49
N GLN A 94 14.70 8.54 3.91
CA GLN A 94 15.80 7.80 3.26
C GLN A 94 15.42 7.34 1.84
N ILE A 95 14.15 7.09 1.58
CA ILE A 95 13.65 6.71 0.24
C ILE A 95 13.77 7.91 -0.70
N MET A 96 13.31 9.10 -0.29
CA MET A 96 13.38 10.32 -1.10
C MET A 96 14.82 10.76 -1.32
N LYS A 97 15.67 10.74 -0.30
CA LYS A 97 17.12 10.98 -0.45
C LYS A 97 17.77 10.02 -1.45
N SER A 98 17.35 8.77 -1.45
CA SER A 98 17.86 7.76 -2.39
C SER A 98 17.33 7.99 -3.81
N ALA A 99 16.08 8.43 -3.96
CA ALA A 99 15.50 8.76 -5.26
C ALA A 99 16.13 10.03 -5.85
N ALA A 100 16.30 11.08 -5.06
CA ALA A 100 17.00 12.31 -5.45
C ALA A 100 18.44 12.03 -5.87
N TYR A 101 19.14 11.14 -5.16
CA TYR A 101 20.49 10.72 -5.56
C TYR A 101 20.49 10.12 -6.98
N LEU A 102 19.58 9.19 -7.26
CA LEU A 102 19.49 8.60 -8.60
C LEU A 102 19.15 9.65 -9.66
N ALA A 103 18.22 10.56 -9.37
CA ALA A 103 17.85 11.63 -10.32
C ALA A 103 19.07 12.50 -10.71
N ASN A 104 19.93 12.81 -9.75
CA ASN A 104 21.14 13.61 -9.98
C ASN A 104 22.26 12.83 -10.70
N HIS A 105 22.27 11.50 -10.62
CA HIS A 105 23.34 10.65 -11.15
C HIS A 105 22.87 9.69 -12.26
N LEU A 106 21.70 9.90 -12.84
CA LEU A 106 21.12 8.95 -13.80
C LEU A 106 21.97 8.85 -15.07
N ALA A 107 22.56 9.93 -15.54
CA ALA A 107 23.46 9.94 -16.69
C ALA A 107 24.76 9.13 -16.46
N GLU A 108 25.17 8.99 -15.20
CA GLU A 108 26.43 8.33 -14.83
C GLU A 108 26.29 6.81 -14.72
N VAL A 109 25.05 6.28 -14.65
CA VAL A 109 24.87 4.82 -14.51
C VAL A 109 25.44 4.07 -15.72
N PRO A 110 26.04 2.89 -15.54
CA PRO A 110 26.69 2.14 -16.62
C PRO A 110 25.76 1.75 -17.77
N ALA A 111 24.50 1.41 -17.46
CA ALA A 111 23.49 1.09 -18.45
C ALA A 111 22.09 1.47 -17.95
N ILE A 112 21.22 1.86 -18.90
CA ILE A 112 19.78 2.04 -18.66
C ILE A 112 19.06 1.03 -19.55
N VAL A 113 18.17 0.21 -18.94
CA VAL A 113 17.38 -0.76 -19.67
C VAL A 113 15.92 -0.29 -19.64
N ILE A 114 15.28 -0.24 -20.82
CA ILE A 114 13.87 0.12 -20.97
C ILE A 114 13.12 -1.09 -21.52
N PRO A 115 12.44 -1.84 -20.67
CA PRO A 115 11.57 -2.92 -21.10
C PRO A 115 10.31 -2.32 -21.75
N THR A 116 9.94 -2.87 -22.90
CA THR A 116 8.76 -2.47 -23.67
C THR A 116 7.95 -3.69 -24.07
N ILE A 117 6.68 -3.49 -24.37
CA ILE A 117 5.80 -4.51 -24.87
C ILE A 117 5.09 -4.04 -26.15
N ILE A 118 4.95 -4.93 -27.14
CA ILE A 118 4.14 -4.68 -28.32
C ILE A 118 2.67 -4.67 -27.89
N GLY A 119 2.01 -3.54 -28.05
CA GLY A 119 0.63 -3.29 -27.69
C GLY A 119 0.46 -2.02 -26.87
N VAL A 120 -0.74 -1.47 -26.92
CA VAL A 120 -1.13 -0.26 -26.18
C VAL A 120 -2.10 -0.65 -25.06
N HIS A 121 -1.92 -0.07 -23.89
CA HIS A 121 -2.84 -0.29 -22.76
C HIS A 121 -4.23 0.26 -23.08
N ASP A 122 -5.26 -0.50 -22.76
CA ASP A 122 -6.66 -0.16 -23.06
C ASP A 122 -7.28 0.88 -22.09
N GLY A 123 -6.53 1.35 -21.10
CA GLY A 123 -7.00 2.29 -20.09
C GLY A 123 -7.94 1.70 -19.03
N SER A 124 -8.17 0.38 -19.06
CA SER A 124 -9.14 -0.29 -18.17
C SER A 124 -8.71 -0.40 -16.71
N GLY A 125 -7.45 -0.08 -16.39
CA GLY A 125 -6.85 -0.33 -15.07
C GLY A 125 -6.54 -1.80 -14.80
N ARG A 126 -6.83 -2.71 -15.74
CA ARG A 126 -6.46 -4.13 -15.65
C ARG A 126 -5.03 -4.31 -16.17
N PRO A 127 -4.21 -5.17 -15.54
CA PRO A 127 -2.84 -5.39 -16.00
C PRO A 127 -2.79 -6.01 -17.40
N GLY A 128 -3.66 -6.99 -17.73
CA GLY A 128 -3.84 -7.54 -19.07
C GLY A 128 -2.50 -7.91 -19.74
N LEU A 129 -2.20 -7.23 -20.85
CA LEU A 129 -0.99 -7.45 -21.62
C LEU A 129 0.30 -7.24 -20.81
N PHE A 130 0.29 -6.34 -19.82
CA PHE A 130 1.47 -6.01 -19.01
C PHE A 130 1.92 -7.11 -18.07
N ASP A 131 1.05 -8.03 -17.68
CA ASP A 131 1.42 -9.16 -16.82
C ASP A 131 2.59 -9.94 -17.42
N SER A 132 2.58 -10.09 -18.72
CA SER A 132 3.61 -10.83 -19.45
C SER A 132 5.00 -10.21 -19.33
N ILE A 133 5.12 -8.88 -19.20
CA ILE A 133 6.42 -8.23 -19.13
C ILE A 133 6.86 -7.94 -17.69
N ILE A 134 5.94 -7.64 -16.78
CA ILE A 134 6.27 -7.35 -15.38
C ILE A 134 6.99 -8.53 -14.73
N GLN A 135 6.52 -9.76 -14.97
CA GLN A 135 7.17 -10.99 -14.49
C GLN A 135 8.59 -11.15 -15.04
N SER A 136 8.77 -10.86 -16.33
CA SER A 136 10.07 -10.92 -16.99
C SER A 136 11.05 -9.88 -16.42
N VAL A 137 10.62 -8.65 -16.23
CA VAL A 137 11.48 -7.58 -15.64
C VAL A 137 11.86 -7.90 -14.19
N TRP A 138 10.96 -8.51 -13.43
CA TRP A 138 11.32 -9.02 -12.10
C TRP A 138 12.39 -10.11 -12.18
N SER A 139 12.23 -11.10 -13.06
CA SER A 139 13.20 -12.16 -13.30
C SER A 139 14.56 -11.61 -13.75
N PHE A 140 14.57 -10.60 -14.62
CA PHE A 140 15.77 -9.85 -14.99
C PHE A 140 16.47 -9.23 -13.78
N SER A 141 15.72 -8.57 -12.89
CA SER A 141 16.28 -7.96 -11.68
C SER A 141 16.89 -9.01 -10.73
N VAL A 142 16.27 -10.18 -10.60
CA VAL A 142 16.78 -11.30 -9.80
C VAL A 142 18.04 -11.88 -10.44
N ALA A 143 18.06 -12.04 -11.77
CA ALA A 143 19.22 -12.53 -12.51
C ALA A 143 20.42 -11.58 -12.39
N LEU A 144 20.20 -10.26 -12.44
CA LEU A 144 21.21 -9.25 -12.16
C LEU A 144 21.76 -9.39 -10.73
N ARG A 145 20.83 -9.49 -9.74
CA ARG A 145 21.21 -9.62 -8.34
C ARG A 145 22.10 -10.86 -8.09
N ALA A 146 21.78 -11.98 -8.69
CA ALA A 146 22.56 -13.22 -8.57
C ALA A 146 24.01 -13.07 -9.13
N ARG A 147 24.23 -12.08 -9.99
CA ARG A 147 25.54 -11.77 -10.61
C ARG A 147 26.27 -10.60 -9.94
N GLY A 148 25.74 -10.06 -8.82
CA GLY A 148 26.35 -8.94 -8.11
C GLY A 148 26.03 -7.57 -8.70
N LEU A 149 25.07 -7.49 -9.63
CA LEU A 149 24.54 -6.23 -10.13
C LEU A 149 23.31 -5.80 -9.34
N GLY A 150 22.99 -4.52 -9.42
CA GLY A 150 21.79 -3.92 -8.89
C GLY A 150 21.01 -3.22 -9.98
N SER A 151 19.73 -3.06 -9.74
CA SER A 151 18.81 -2.35 -10.62
C SER A 151 17.85 -1.47 -9.82
N ALA A 152 17.31 -0.45 -10.46
CA ALA A 152 16.28 0.38 -9.87
C ALA A 152 15.07 0.45 -10.79
N TRP A 153 13.96 -0.17 -10.43
CA TRP A 153 12.69 0.01 -11.13
C TRP A 153 12.17 1.42 -10.89
N THR A 154 12.00 2.21 -11.95
CA THR A 154 11.36 3.52 -11.87
C THR A 154 10.37 3.70 -13.03
N THR A 155 9.23 4.33 -12.72
CA THR A 155 8.18 4.70 -13.68
C THR A 155 8.04 6.23 -13.79
N ALA A 156 8.92 6.97 -13.12
CA ALA A 156 8.90 8.43 -13.12
C ALA A 156 9.07 9.04 -14.53
N ASN A 157 9.75 8.34 -15.42
CA ASN A 157 9.96 8.72 -16.82
C ASN A 157 8.69 8.62 -17.68
N LEU A 158 7.65 7.89 -17.26
CA LEU A 158 6.50 7.58 -18.12
C LEU A 158 5.65 8.80 -18.48
N SER A 159 5.71 9.89 -17.71
CA SER A 159 5.10 11.16 -18.10
C SER A 159 5.79 11.84 -19.31
N ARG A 160 6.99 11.36 -19.68
CA ARG A 160 7.76 11.81 -20.85
C ARG A 160 8.01 10.65 -21.83
N GLN A 161 7.11 9.65 -21.83
CA GLN A 161 7.26 8.46 -22.67
C GLN A 161 7.35 8.77 -24.17
N ASP A 162 6.65 9.79 -24.63
CA ASP A 162 6.63 10.17 -26.05
C ASP A 162 7.98 10.76 -26.48
N ASP A 163 8.57 11.63 -25.66
CA ASP A 163 9.92 12.20 -25.90
C ASP A 163 10.99 11.09 -25.87
N ILE A 164 10.82 10.10 -24.98
CA ILE A 164 11.73 8.95 -24.90
C ILE A 164 11.55 8.04 -26.12
N ALA A 165 10.33 7.87 -26.60
CA ALA A 165 10.05 7.10 -27.80
C ALA A 165 10.69 7.74 -29.03
N GLU A 166 10.57 9.05 -29.20
CA GLU A 166 11.23 9.81 -30.27
C GLU A 166 12.76 9.68 -30.18
N LEU A 167 13.33 9.90 -28.98
CA LEU A 167 14.77 9.82 -28.74
C LEU A 167 15.37 8.46 -29.09
N LEU A 168 14.66 7.37 -28.77
CA LEU A 168 15.16 6.00 -28.91
C LEU A 168 14.60 5.27 -30.15
N GLY A 169 13.76 5.94 -30.96
CA GLY A 169 13.12 5.35 -32.12
C GLY A 169 12.16 4.21 -31.78
N ILE A 170 11.45 4.29 -30.65
CA ILE A 170 10.46 3.30 -30.26
C ILE A 170 9.23 3.48 -31.15
N PRO A 171 8.82 2.45 -31.91
CA PRO A 171 7.68 2.56 -32.83
C PRO A 171 6.36 2.78 -32.12
N ASP A 172 5.41 3.41 -32.81
CA ASP A 172 4.01 3.45 -32.39
C ASP A 172 3.46 2.04 -32.13
N GLY A 173 2.56 1.93 -31.16
CA GLY A 173 1.99 0.64 -30.79
C GLY A 173 2.85 -0.20 -29.83
N MET A 174 3.94 0.35 -29.32
CA MET A 174 4.71 -0.22 -28.20
C MET A 174 4.53 0.62 -26.93
N THR A 175 4.42 -0.05 -25.80
CA THR A 175 4.32 0.59 -24.50
C THR A 175 5.61 0.41 -23.69
N GLN A 176 6.14 1.50 -23.18
CA GLN A 176 7.24 1.49 -22.21
C GLN A 176 6.69 1.12 -20.83
N ILE A 177 7.39 0.24 -20.13
CA ILE A 177 6.93 -0.26 -18.82
C ILE A 177 7.61 0.47 -17.67
N ALA A 178 8.90 0.67 -17.78
CA ALA A 178 9.74 1.30 -16.77
C ALA A 178 11.08 1.74 -17.38
N MET A 179 11.84 2.45 -16.58
CA MET A 179 13.26 2.68 -16.80
C MET A 179 14.04 1.95 -15.71
N ILE A 180 15.02 1.16 -16.08
CA ILE A 180 15.81 0.31 -15.17
C ILE A 180 17.29 0.69 -15.25
N PRO A 181 17.77 1.67 -14.48
CA PRO A 181 19.20 1.88 -14.28
C PRO A 181 19.87 0.64 -13.71
N VAL A 182 20.98 0.23 -14.30
CA VAL A 182 21.72 -1.00 -13.95
C VAL A 182 23.20 -0.69 -13.74
N GLY A 183 23.78 -1.29 -12.71
CA GLY A 183 25.21 -1.19 -12.43
C GLY A 183 25.65 -2.27 -11.44
N TRP A 184 26.96 -2.44 -11.27
CA TRP A 184 27.51 -3.27 -10.20
C TRP A 184 27.13 -2.71 -8.83
N THR A 185 26.97 -3.56 -7.81
CA THR A 185 26.64 -3.09 -6.47
C THR A 185 27.90 -2.89 -5.62
N LYS A 186 27.99 -1.74 -4.94
CA LYS A 186 29.00 -1.49 -3.91
C LYS A 186 28.60 -2.27 -2.64
N GLY A 187 29.31 -3.38 -2.37
CA GLY A 187 29.04 -4.31 -1.28
C GLY A 187 27.90 -5.29 -1.55
N THR A 188 27.85 -6.36 -0.78
CA THR A 188 26.98 -7.53 -0.98
C THR A 188 25.86 -7.64 0.06
N GLY A 189 26.00 -7.01 1.23
CA GLY A 189 25.05 -7.11 2.33
C GLY A 189 23.75 -6.34 2.05
N PHE A 190 22.68 -7.04 1.69
CA PHE A 190 21.34 -6.50 1.57
C PHE A 190 20.46 -7.03 2.71
N ARG A 191 19.93 -6.13 3.52
CA ARG A 191 19.02 -6.49 4.61
C ARG A 191 17.63 -6.77 4.05
N LEU A 192 16.89 -7.65 4.71
CA LEU A 192 15.48 -7.87 4.39
C LEU A 192 14.68 -6.59 4.60
N ALA A 193 13.70 -6.33 3.73
CA ALA A 193 12.74 -5.27 3.97
C ALA A 193 11.75 -5.70 5.05
N PRO A 194 11.33 -4.82 5.95
CA PRO A 194 10.18 -5.08 6.78
C PRO A 194 8.97 -5.32 5.87
N ARG A 195 8.26 -6.41 6.09
CA ARG A 195 7.04 -6.78 5.39
C ARG A 195 6.09 -7.41 6.40
N TYR A 196 4.81 -7.32 6.13
CA TYR A 196 3.83 -8.09 6.89
C TYR A 196 4.11 -9.58 6.75
N PRO A 197 4.02 -10.37 7.83
CA PRO A 197 4.06 -11.82 7.73
C PRO A 197 3.01 -12.34 6.75
N ALA A 198 3.34 -13.38 5.99
CA ALA A 198 2.44 -13.92 4.99
C ALA A 198 1.05 -14.26 5.56
N ARG A 199 0.99 -14.77 6.80
CA ARG A 199 -0.26 -15.11 7.49
C ARG A 199 -1.20 -13.93 7.73
N GLU A 200 -0.66 -12.71 7.82
CA GLU A 200 -1.46 -11.50 8.05
C GLU A 200 -2.09 -10.93 6.79
N ILE A 201 -1.58 -11.34 5.63
CA ILE A 201 -2.00 -10.83 4.30
C ILE A 201 -2.52 -11.94 3.40
N THR A 202 -2.70 -13.16 3.92
CA THR A 202 -3.17 -14.31 3.14
C THR A 202 -4.47 -14.83 3.72
N TYR A 203 -5.43 -15.06 2.83
CA TYR A 203 -6.74 -15.62 3.16
C TYR A 203 -6.95 -16.91 2.38
N PHE A 204 -7.63 -17.89 2.97
CA PHE A 204 -7.92 -19.19 2.38
C PHE A 204 -9.39 -19.29 2.01
N ASP A 205 -9.71 -19.77 0.81
CA ASP A 205 -11.06 -20.02 0.30
C ASP A 205 -12.02 -18.80 0.36
N GLY A 206 -11.51 -17.62 0.60
CA GLY A 206 -12.28 -16.37 0.63
C GLY A 206 -11.59 -15.29 1.43
N PHE A 207 -11.92 -14.01 1.13
CA PHE A 207 -11.36 -12.87 1.82
C PHE A 207 -11.78 -12.87 3.30
N ALA A 208 -10.84 -12.55 4.21
CA ALA A 208 -10.98 -12.56 5.67
C ALA A 208 -11.05 -13.94 6.35
N ARG A 209 -10.79 -15.03 5.62
CA ARG A 209 -10.57 -16.35 6.23
C ARG A 209 -9.09 -16.48 6.60
N THR A 210 -8.80 -16.59 7.89
CA THR A 210 -7.44 -16.61 8.41
C THR A 210 -6.73 -17.95 8.17
N TRP A 211 -5.43 -17.96 8.35
CA TRP A 211 -4.59 -19.16 8.31
C TRP A 211 -5.08 -20.29 9.22
N GLU A 212 -5.62 -19.96 10.41
CA GLU A 212 -6.11 -20.95 11.37
C GLU A 212 -7.42 -21.64 10.94
N SER A 213 -8.18 -21.03 10.02
CA SER A 213 -9.45 -21.59 9.53
C SER A 213 -9.32 -22.88 8.71
N GLY A 214 -8.12 -23.20 8.20
CA GLY A 214 -7.90 -24.35 7.31
C GLY A 214 -8.55 -24.22 5.91
N PRO A 215 -8.02 -24.91 4.89
CA PRO A 215 -8.44 -24.72 3.50
C PRO A 215 -9.76 -25.39 3.09
N SER A 216 -10.34 -26.27 3.94
CA SER A 216 -11.45 -27.16 3.54
C SER A 216 -12.76 -26.98 4.30
N ASP A 217 -12.75 -26.30 5.44
CA ASP A 217 -13.96 -26.11 6.21
C ASP A 217 -14.49 -24.67 6.13
N PRO A 218 -15.80 -24.45 6.06
CA PRO A 218 -16.37 -23.12 6.21
C PRO A 218 -15.93 -22.55 7.57
N PRO A 219 -15.67 -21.20 7.64
CA PRO A 219 -15.18 -20.58 8.86
C PRO A 219 -16.18 -20.84 10.00
N LYS A 220 -15.64 -21.21 11.15
CA LYS A 220 -16.39 -21.33 12.40
C LYS A 220 -16.17 -20.09 13.25
N HIS A 221 -17.08 -19.80 14.14
CA HIS A 221 -16.91 -18.70 15.10
C HIS A 221 -15.64 -18.88 15.96
N SER A 222 -15.29 -20.12 16.27
CA SER A 222 -14.05 -20.46 16.99
C SER A 222 -12.75 -20.06 16.28
N ASP A 223 -12.79 -19.85 14.97
CA ASP A 223 -11.63 -19.52 14.15
C ASP A 223 -11.32 -18.01 14.15
N GLY A 224 -12.13 -17.21 14.87
CA GLY A 224 -11.97 -15.76 14.91
C GLY A 224 -12.17 -15.09 13.55
N PRO A 225 -13.27 -15.39 12.81
CA PRO A 225 -13.53 -14.78 11.53
C PRO A 225 -13.74 -13.27 11.66
N GLY A 226 -13.45 -12.51 10.60
CA GLY A 226 -13.56 -11.07 10.67
C GLY A 226 -13.71 -10.38 9.32
N ALA A 227 -13.60 -9.06 9.34
CA ALA A 227 -13.62 -8.21 8.15
C ALA A 227 -12.52 -7.16 8.24
N ILE A 228 -12.03 -6.75 7.08
CA ILE A 228 -11.10 -5.63 6.92
C ILE A 228 -11.64 -4.73 5.81
N VAL A 229 -11.57 -3.42 6.03
CA VAL A 229 -11.84 -2.37 5.06
C VAL A 229 -10.65 -1.42 5.04
N GLU A 230 -10.20 -1.04 3.86
CA GLU A 230 -9.12 -0.05 3.68
C GLU A 230 -9.60 1.08 2.78
N VAL A 231 -9.24 2.32 3.16
CA VAL A 231 -9.44 3.50 2.33
C VAL A 231 -8.18 4.36 2.36
N ASP A 232 -7.81 4.95 1.22
CA ASP A 232 -6.70 5.89 1.15
C ASP A 232 -7.24 7.32 1.34
N ILE A 233 -6.62 8.08 2.25
CA ILE A 233 -7.02 9.43 2.68
C ILE A 233 -5.89 10.39 2.32
N LYS A 234 -6.17 11.46 1.59
CA LYS A 234 -5.20 12.49 1.19
C LYS A 234 -4.83 13.43 2.35
N ALA A 235 -4.38 12.84 3.44
CA ALA A 235 -4.00 13.53 4.65
C ALA A 235 -2.91 12.76 5.40
N LYS A 236 -2.28 13.37 6.40
CA LYS A 236 -1.29 12.68 7.24
C LYS A 236 -1.97 11.89 8.35
N PRO A 237 -1.31 10.86 8.94
CA PRO A 237 -1.87 10.10 10.06
C PRO A 237 -2.33 10.97 11.24
N LYS A 238 -1.64 12.06 11.53
CA LYS A 238 -2.01 13.01 12.59
C LYS A 238 -3.34 13.72 12.33
N ASP A 239 -3.72 13.91 11.06
CA ASP A 239 -4.96 14.57 10.67
C ASP A 239 -6.13 13.58 10.68
N VAL A 240 -5.85 12.27 10.58
CA VAL A 240 -6.81 11.17 10.69
C VAL A 240 -7.11 10.81 12.15
N TRP A 241 -6.12 10.96 13.03
CA TRP A 241 -6.19 10.56 14.43
C TRP A 241 -7.41 11.07 15.20
N PRO A 242 -7.79 12.36 15.15
CA PRO A 242 -8.94 12.88 15.87
C PRO A 242 -10.27 12.16 15.55
N TYR A 243 -10.39 11.63 14.34
CA TYR A 243 -11.60 10.95 13.88
C TYR A 243 -11.67 9.50 14.31
N ILE A 244 -10.55 8.77 14.23
CA ILE A 244 -10.52 7.35 14.60
C ILE A 244 -10.45 7.11 16.10
N SER A 245 -10.00 8.11 16.88
CA SER A 245 -9.97 8.06 18.35
C SER A 245 -11.23 8.64 19.01
N ASP A 246 -12.11 9.25 18.23
CA ASP A 246 -13.43 9.70 18.70
C ASP A 246 -14.44 8.55 18.63
N ILE A 247 -14.73 7.97 19.79
CA ILE A 247 -15.72 6.87 19.90
C ILE A 247 -17.10 7.25 19.39
N THR A 248 -17.43 8.55 19.36
CA THR A 248 -18.74 9.05 18.92
C THR A 248 -18.84 9.21 17.39
N PHE A 249 -17.71 9.08 16.66
CA PHE A 249 -17.70 9.26 15.22
C PHE A 249 -18.33 8.08 14.47
N PRO A 250 -17.97 6.80 14.72
CA PRO A 250 -18.54 5.66 14.00
C PRO A 250 -20.07 5.55 14.08
N PRO A 251 -20.75 5.80 15.21
CA PRO A 251 -22.20 5.75 15.29
C PRO A 251 -22.95 6.70 14.35
N ARG A 252 -22.34 7.79 13.94
CA ARG A 252 -22.99 8.77 13.03
C ARG A 252 -23.18 8.22 11.62
N PHE A 253 -22.47 7.16 11.26
CA PHE A 253 -22.42 6.62 9.90
C PHE A 253 -22.70 5.12 9.79
N SER A 254 -22.79 4.45 10.92
CA SER A 254 -23.13 3.03 11.00
C SER A 254 -24.66 2.83 10.95
N ASP A 255 -25.11 1.76 10.29
CA ASP A 255 -26.54 1.37 10.35
C ASP A 255 -26.87 0.61 11.64
N GLU A 256 -25.85 0.17 12.40
CA GLU A 256 -26.04 -0.66 13.60
C GLU A 256 -25.64 0.07 14.88
N ALA A 257 -24.44 0.67 14.93
CA ALA A 257 -24.03 1.46 16.08
C ALA A 257 -24.81 2.80 16.08
N THR A 258 -25.54 3.06 17.16
CA THR A 258 -26.43 4.22 17.28
C THR A 258 -25.88 5.31 18.20
N GLU A 259 -25.08 4.92 19.20
CA GLU A 259 -24.46 5.83 20.14
C GLU A 259 -23.19 5.20 20.75
N ALA A 260 -22.23 6.05 21.13
CA ALA A 260 -21.14 5.66 22.02
C ALA A 260 -20.89 6.78 23.04
N ARG A 261 -20.71 6.41 24.31
CA ARG A 261 -20.48 7.34 25.41
C ARG A 261 -19.43 6.79 26.37
N TRP A 262 -18.54 7.64 26.81
CA TRP A 262 -17.58 7.26 27.83
C TRP A 262 -18.31 6.80 29.11
N ALA A 263 -17.81 5.75 29.70
CA ALA A 263 -18.23 5.29 31.02
C ALA A 263 -17.29 5.89 32.08
N ASP A 264 -17.80 5.94 33.30
CA ASP A 264 -17.08 6.50 34.43
C ASP A 264 -16.66 7.98 34.16
N ASP A 265 -15.65 8.48 34.78
CA ASP A 265 -15.15 9.87 34.59
C ASP A 265 -14.06 9.96 33.49
N VAL A 266 -14.14 9.12 32.46
CA VAL A 266 -13.17 9.11 31.35
C VAL A 266 -13.38 10.33 30.47
N THR A 267 -12.32 11.10 30.23
CA THR A 267 -12.33 12.30 29.37
C THR A 267 -11.50 12.17 28.11
N GLU A 268 -10.54 11.22 28.10
CA GLU A 268 -9.63 11.01 26.98
C GLU A 268 -9.42 9.51 26.72
N PRO A 269 -9.21 9.10 25.45
CA PRO A 269 -8.96 7.71 25.12
C PRO A 269 -7.61 7.24 25.65
N ALA A 270 -7.62 6.16 26.40
CA ALA A 270 -6.42 5.49 26.91
C ALA A 270 -6.66 3.98 27.01
N VAL A 271 -5.60 3.18 26.95
CA VAL A 271 -5.71 1.73 27.17
C VAL A 271 -6.31 1.45 28.54
N GLY A 272 -7.33 0.59 28.60
CA GLY A 272 -8.11 0.28 29.80
C GLY A 272 -9.32 1.20 30.03
N ALA A 273 -9.46 2.31 29.30
CA ALA A 273 -10.65 3.15 29.36
C ALA A 273 -11.87 2.38 28.85
N ARG A 274 -13.04 2.63 29.49
CA ARG A 274 -14.30 1.98 29.14
C ARG A 274 -15.28 2.98 28.52
N PHE A 275 -16.00 2.52 27.52
CA PHE A 275 -17.16 3.22 26.96
C PHE A 275 -18.32 2.26 26.74
N ILE A 276 -19.52 2.79 26.68
CA ILE A 276 -20.74 2.04 26.38
C ILE A 276 -21.11 2.29 24.92
N GLY A 277 -21.23 1.21 24.14
CA GLY A 277 -21.74 1.24 22.77
C GLY A 277 -23.21 0.81 22.73
N ALA A 278 -24.08 1.68 22.23
CA ALA A 278 -25.46 1.36 21.92
C ALA A 278 -25.61 0.94 20.46
N ASN A 279 -26.39 -0.06 20.20
CA ASN A 279 -26.59 -0.63 18.88
C ASN A 279 -28.07 -1.01 18.68
N SER A 280 -28.47 -1.10 17.41
CA SER A 280 -29.81 -1.54 17.00
C SER A 280 -29.75 -2.31 15.69
N ASN A 281 -30.47 -3.42 15.59
CA ASN A 281 -30.73 -4.07 14.31
C ASN A 281 -32.09 -4.79 14.30
N SER A 282 -32.54 -5.20 13.12
CA SER A 282 -33.86 -5.83 12.94
C SER A 282 -33.99 -7.24 13.54
N TYR A 283 -32.87 -7.88 13.93
CA TYR A 283 -32.88 -9.26 14.44
C TYR A 283 -32.86 -9.33 15.97
N ILE A 284 -32.14 -8.39 16.61
CA ILE A 284 -31.94 -8.38 18.06
C ILE A 284 -32.74 -7.26 18.71
N GLY A 285 -33.09 -6.20 17.98
CA GLY A 285 -33.60 -4.94 18.52
C GLY A 285 -32.48 -4.05 19.04
N ASP A 286 -32.73 -3.32 20.11
CA ASP A 286 -31.76 -2.41 20.72
C ASP A 286 -30.96 -3.14 21.83
N TRP A 287 -29.66 -2.91 21.88
CA TRP A 287 -28.82 -3.41 22.97
C TRP A 287 -27.65 -2.47 23.24
N GLU A 288 -27.14 -2.54 24.44
CA GLU A 288 -25.91 -1.88 24.87
C GLU A 288 -24.86 -2.91 25.29
N LEU A 289 -23.59 -2.55 25.15
CA LEU A 289 -22.47 -3.37 25.62
C LEU A 289 -21.30 -2.51 26.07
N ASP A 290 -20.54 -3.05 27.01
CA ASP A 290 -19.28 -2.47 27.45
C ASP A 290 -18.22 -2.67 26.37
N CYS A 291 -17.44 -1.62 26.12
CA CYS A 291 -16.27 -1.62 25.25
C CYS A 291 -15.06 -1.14 26.05
N PHE A 292 -13.94 -1.82 25.88
CA PHE A 292 -12.68 -1.51 26.57
C PHE A 292 -11.60 -1.20 25.54
N ILE A 293 -10.94 -0.05 25.69
CA ILE A 293 -9.82 0.31 24.81
C ILE A 293 -8.64 -0.63 25.08
N ASP A 294 -8.25 -1.42 24.11
CA ASP A 294 -7.11 -2.34 24.18
C ASP A 294 -5.88 -1.83 23.42
N ARG A 295 -6.04 -0.84 22.53
CA ARG A 295 -4.99 -0.18 21.79
C ARG A 295 -5.25 1.32 21.69
N CYS A 296 -4.21 2.12 21.98
CA CYS A 296 -4.24 3.57 21.86
C CYS A 296 -2.81 4.09 21.60
N GLU A 297 -2.37 4.04 20.34
CA GLU A 297 -1.09 4.59 19.91
C GLU A 297 -1.34 5.81 19.00
N VAL A 298 -1.06 7.01 19.52
CA VAL A 298 -1.38 8.28 18.84
C VAL A 298 -0.86 8.33 17.42
N ASN A 299 -1.73 8.71 16.49
CA ASN A 299 -1.47 8.79 15.04
C ASN A 299 -1.18 7.44 14.35
N LYS A 300 -1.38 6.32 15.03
CA LYS A 300 -1.09 4.99 14.47
C LYS A 300 -2.24 4.00 14.61
N GLU A 301 -2.70 3.78 15.84
CA GLU A 301 -3.61 2.68 16.12
C GLU A 301 -4.58 3.02 17.25
N PHE A 302 -5.87 2.74 17.02
CA PHE A 302 -6.91 2.84 18.02
C PHE A 302 -7.78 1.59 17.96
N GLY A 303 -7.94 0.88 19.09
CA GLY A 303 -8.67 -0.37 19.14
C GLY A 303 -9.42 -0.57 20.42
N TRP A 304 -10.48 -1.37 20.34
CA TRP A 304 -11.29 -1.76 21.49
C TRP A 304 -11.79 -3.18 21.36
N VAL A 305 -12.13 -3.74 22.49
CA VAL A 305 -12.80 -5.05 22.62
C VAL A 305 -14.17 -4.88 23.25
N THR A 306 -15.09 -5.76 22.90
CA THR A 306 -16.49 -5.68 23.34
C THR A 306 -16.84 -6.74 24.37
N SER A 307 -17.72 -6.39 25.30
CA SER A 307 -18.35 -7.22 26.34
C SER A 307 -17.43 -7.62 27.49
N ASP A 308 -16.27 -8.19 27.23
CA ASP A 308 -15.31 -8.65 28.24
C ASP A 308 -13.88 -8.42 27.70
N ALA A 309 -13.01 -7.84 28.50
CA ALA A 309 -11.64 -7.51 28.08
C ALA A 309 -10.77 -8.77 27.90
N ASP A 310 -10.99 -9.80 28.71
CA ASP A 310 -10.20 -11.04 28.69
C ASP A 310 -10.78 -12.08 27.70
N ASN A 311 -12.10 -12.04 27.48
CA ASN A 311 -12.79 -12.94 26.57
C ASN A 311 -13.80 -12.18 25.68
N PRO A 312 -13.33 -11.36 24.74
CA PRO A 312 -14.16 -10.44 24.00
C PRO A 312 -15.10 -11.09 22.99
N GLY A 313 -16.28 -10.52 22.84
CA GLY A 313 -17.22 -10.89 21.78
C GLY A 313 -16.76 -10.44 20.39
N ALA A 314 -16.00 -9.35 20.31
CA ALA A 314 -15.32 -8.88 19.11
C ALA A 314 -14.14 -7.96 19.48
N ARG A 315 -13.16 -7.90 18.61
CA ARG A 315 -12.04 -6.96 18.67
C ARG A 315 -12.05 -6.08 17.44
N TRP A 316 -12.06 -4.77 17.65
CA TRP A 316 -12.11 -3.75 16.63
C TRP A 316 -10.82 -2.94 16.61
N ARG A 317 -10.40 -2.51 15.43
CA ARG A 317 -9.14 -1.78 15.28
C ARG A 317 -9.14 -0.84 14.08
N PHE A 318 -8.73 0.40 14.32
CA PHE A 318 -8.29 1.34 13.30
C PHE A 318 -6.77 1.43 13.28
N GLU A 319 -6.17 1.36 12.09
CA GLU A 319 -4.74 1.56 11.88
C GLU A 319 -4.53 2.65 10.83
N SER A 320 -3.73 3.66 11.17
CA SER A 320 -3.32 4.75 10.28
C SER A 320 -1.94 4.47 9.73
N ILE A 321 -1.86 3.99 8.50
CA ILE A 321 -0.63 3.59 7.82
C ILE A 321 -0.21 4.72 6.88
N GLY A 322 0.90 5.41 7.19
CA GLY A 322 1.44 6.45 6.33
C GLY A 322 1.90 5.88 4.99
N ILE A 323 1.36 6.39 3.90
CA ILE A 323 1.78 6.13 2.52
C ILE A 323 2.20 7.43 1.85
N ALA A 324 2.78 7.37 0.64
CA ALA A 324 3.36 8.53 -0.03
C ALA A 324 2.37 9.71 -0.15
N GLY A 325 2.49 10.69 0.77
CA GLY A 325 1.65 11.89 0.81
C GLY A 325 0.22 11.69 1.32
N ALA A 326 -0.12 10.49 1.78
CA ALA A 326 -1.46 10.10 2.20
C ALA A 326 -1.40 9.16 3.40
N THR A 327 -2.56 8.75 3.88
CA THR A 327 -2.73 7.71 4.91
C THR A 327 -3.63 6.62 4.37
N ARG A 328 -3.21 5.37 4.47
CA ARG A 328 -4.13 4.23 4.37
C ARG A 328 -4.74 3.99 5.73
N LEU A 329 -6.03 4.22 5.84
CA LEU A 329 -6.82 3.83 7.00
C LEU A 329 -7.27 2.40 6.80
N ARG A 330 -6.89 1.51 7.72
CA ARG A 330 -7.40 0.15 7.83
C ARG A 330 -8.34 0.07 9.02
N PHE A 331 -9.56 -0.37 8.79
CA PHE A 331 -10.54 -0.69 9.82
C PHE A 331 -10.78 -2.19 9.81
N SER A 332 -10.55 -2.87 10.93
CA SER A 332 -10.67 -4.32 11.05
C SER A 332 -11.54 -4.72 12.23
N VAL A 333 -12.17 -5.88 12.10
CA VAL A 333 -12.88 -6.57 13.20
C VAL A 333 -12.54 -8.06 13.19
N VAL A 334 -12.34 -8.62 14.37
CA VAL A 334 -12.23 -10.07 14.61
C VAL A 334 -13.32 -10.46 15.59
N LEU A 335 -14.13 -11.47 15.24
CA LEU A 335 -15.23 -11.95 16.04
C LEU A 335 -14.76 -13.02 17.03
N GLY A 336 -15.27 -12.98 18.24
CA GLY A 336 -14.97 -13.93 19.29
C GLY A 336 -13.66 -13.67 20.04
N PRO A 337 -13.22 -14.63 20.89
CA PRO A 337 -13.87 -15.92 21.16
C PRO A 337 -15.05 -15.86 22.15
N GLY A 338 -15.29 -14.71 22.79
CA GLY A 338 -16.29 -14.56 23.84
C GLY A 338 -17.74 -14.60 23.33
N PRO A 339 -18.67 -14.73 24.29
CA PRO A 339 -20.09 -14.80 23.97
C PRO A 339 -20.62 -13.48 23.40
N SER A 340 -21.56 -13.62 22.45
CA SER A 340 -22.20 -12.49 21.77
C SER A 340 -23.58 -12.91 21.25
N GLY A 341 -24.37 -11.98 20.72
CA GLY A 341 -25.62 -12.33 20.04
C GLY A 341 -25.40 -13.31 18.87
N LEU A 342 -24.23 -13.22 18.23
CA LEU A 342 -23.83 -14.13 17.15
C LEU A 342 -23.62 -15.56 17.66
N THR A 343 -22.96 -15.75 18.81
CA THR A 343 -22.77 -17.08 19.40
C THR A 343 -24.10 -17.72 19.83
N GLN A 344 -25.06 -16.91 20.27
CA GLN A 344 -26.42 -17.38 20.59
C GLN A 344 -27.18 -17.81 19.32
N ALA A 345 -27.07 -17.04 18.23
CA ALA A 345 -27.67 -17.39 16.95
C ALA A 345 -27.09 -18.67 16.37
N ILE A 346 -25.78 -18.89 16.48
CA ILE A 346 -25.08 -20.12 16.06
C ILE A 346 -25.49 -21.29 16.95
N ALA A 347 -25.54 -21.12 18.27
CA ALA A 347 -25.97 -22.18 19.20
C ALA A 347 -27.41 -22.66 18.92
N GLY A 348 -28.28 -21.75 18.50
CA GLY A 348 -29.65 -22.08 18.09
C GLY A 348 -29.75 -22.82 16.75
N ARG A 349 -28.74 -22.72 15.90
CA ARG A 349 -28.69 -23.34 14.55
C ARG A 349 -27.27 -23.70 14.14
N PRO A 350 -26.62 -24.65 14.78
CA PRO A 350 -25.22 -25.00 14.50
C PRO A 350 -25.01 -25.56 13.09
N ASP A 351 -26.05 -26.13 12.49
CA ASP A 351 -26.06 -26.60 11.10
C ASP A 351 -25.99 -25.46 10.03
N LYS A 352 -26.12 -24.20 10.46
CA LYS A 352 -26.10 -23.01 9.61
C LYS A 352 -25.02 -21.99 10.03
N GLU A 353 -24.06 -22.40 10.82
CA GLU A 353 -23.02 -21.53 11.34
C GLU A 353 -22.31 -20.76 10.22
N ASP A 354 -21.91 -21.43 9.16
CA ASP A 354 -21.25 -20.83 7.98
C ASP A 354 -22.08 -19.70 7.35
N ARG A 355 -23.39 -19.94 7.20
CA ARG A 355 -24.32 -18.97 6.61
C ARG A 355 -24.58 -17.79 7.55
N ILE A 356 -24.70 -18.03 8.84
CA ILE A 356 -24.88 -16.99 9.86
C ILE A 356 -23.63 -16.11 9.91
N LEU A 357 -22.44 -16.70 9.92
CA LEU A 357 -21.17 -15.98 9.88
C LEU A 357 -21.00 -15.15 8.61
N ALA A 358 -21.26 -15.73 7.44
CA ALA A 358 -21.15 -15.02 6.16
C ALA A 358 -22.08 -13.80 6.11
N GLY A 359 -23.33 -13.95 6.59
CA GLY A 359 -24.28 -12.85 6.71
C GLY A 359 -23.74 -11.74 7.62
N ARG A 360 -23.31 -12.12 8.84
CA ARG A 360 -22.80 -11.17 9.82
C ARG A 360 -21.55 -10.41 9.34
N ILE A 361 -20.59 -11.10 8.75
CA ILE A 361 -19.39 -10.50 8.20
C ILE A 361 -19.74 -9.53 7.06
N GLY A 362 -20.73 -9.86 6.24
CA GLY A 362 -21.22 -8.98 5.17
C GLY A 362 -21.78 -7.66 5.72
N GLU A 363 -22.63 -7.72 6.76
CA GLU A 363 -23.21 -6.55 7.44
C GLU A 363 -22.11 -5.67 8.07
N LEU A 364 -21.18 -6.30 8.80
CA LEU A 364 -20.06 -5.61 9.43
C LEU A 364 -19.22 -4.88 8.39
N ARG A 365 -18.86 -5.54 7.29
CA ARG A 365 -18.08 -4.93 6.21
C ARG A 365 -18.80 -3.74 5.59
N ALA A 366 -20.11 -3.83 5.37
CA ALA A 366 -20.89 -2.72 4.84
C ALA A 366 -20.86 -1.49 5.76
N ASN A 367 -21.05 -1.70 7.07
CA ASN A 367 -20.96 -0.63 8.07
C ASN A 367 -19.56 -0.05 8.19
N MET A 368 -18.54 -0.90 8.23
CA MET A 368 -17.14 -0.47 8.27
C MET A 368 -16.75 0.36 7.05
N THR A 369 -17.27 0.01 5.87
CA THR A 369 -17.04 0.78 4.64
C THR A 369 -17.62 2.18 4.78
N LYS A 370 -18.88 2.33 5.22
CA LYS A 370 -19.52 3.63 5.45
C LYS A 370 -18.73 4.50 6.43
N VAL A 371 -18.33 3.93 7.54
CA VAL A 371 -17.52 4.63 8.57
C VAL A 371 -16.18 5.07 8.00
N SER A 372 -15.47 4.19 7.30
CA SER A 372 -14.14 4.49 6.74
C SER A 372 -14.20 5.57 5.66
N GLU A 373 -15.21 5.54 4.81
CA GLU A 373 -15.46 6.57 3.80
C GLU A 373 -15.82 7.91 4.43
N ALA A 374 -16.64 7.91 5.48
CA ALA A 374 -16.98 9.11 6.23
C ALA A 374 -15.75 9.73 6.93
N VAL A 375 -14.86 8.92 7.49
CA VAL A 375 -13.57 9.40 8.01
C VAL A 375 -12.76 10.07 6.90
N ARG A 376 -12.61 9.43 5.74
CA ARG A 376 -11.91 10.01 4.59
C ARG A 376 -12.47 11.37 4.22
N ASP A 377 -13.77 11.43 4.01
CA ASP A 377 -14.46 12.63 3.52
C ASP A 377 -14.35 13.78 4.53
N ALA A 378 -14.50 13.50 5.82
CA ALA A 378 -14.35 14.50 6.89
C ALA A 378 -12.92 15.02 7.00
N VAL A 379 -11.93 14.12 6.99
CA VAL A 379 -10.50 14.49 7.09
C VAL A 379 -10.06 15.31 5.87
N GLU A 380 -10.43 14.87 4.66
CA GLU A 380 -10.06 15.60 3.43
C GLU A 380 -10.71 16.98 3.37
N ALA A 381 -11.95 17.13 3.86
CA ALA A 381 -12.62 18.43 3.96
C ALA A 381 -11.90 19.37 4.94
N ASP A 382 -11.54 18.89 6.14
CA ASP A 382 -10.83 19.71 7.14
C ASP A 382 -9.45 20.14 6.67
N VAL A 383 -8.72 19.24 6.00
CA VAL A 383 -7.40 19.56 5.43
C VAL A 383 -7.51 20.60 4.32
N ALA A 384 -8.57 20.55 3.50
CA ALA A 384 -8.83 21.54 2.45
C ALA A 384 -9.10 22.93 3.04
N VAL A 385 -9.94 23.03 4.08
CA VAL A 385 -10.21 24.29 4.80
C VAL A 385 -8.93 24.87 5.42
N GLN A 386 -8.13 24.05 6.07
CA GLN A 386 -6.85 24.50 6.67
C GLN A 386 -5.82 24.95 5.63
N ALA A 387 -5.91 24.45 4.39
CA ALA A 387 -5.05 24.88 3.27
C ALA A 387 -5.47 26.26 2.75
N ASP A 388 -6.78 26.50 2.66
CA ASP A 388 -7.36 27.78 2.21
C ASP A 388 -7.07 28.92 3.20
N ASP A 389 -7.19 28.65 4.50
CA ASP A 389 -6.86 29.60 5.58
C ASP A 389 -5.37 30.00 5.64
N ARG A 390 -4.47 29.22 5.00
CA ARG A 390 -3.01 29.50 4.95
C ARG A 390 -2.56 30.26 3.73
N ASP A 391 -3.45 30.56 2.76
CA ASP A 391 -3.16 31.38 1.59
C ASP A 391 -3.44 32.85 1.91
N PRO A 392 -2.42 33.71 2.22
CA PRO A 392 -2.62 35.11 2.53
C PRO A 392 -2.92 35.96 1.30
N SER A 393 -3.08 35.36 0.09
CA SER A 393 -3.41 36.07 -1.15
C SER A 393 -4.92 36.25 -1.39
N ALA A 394 -5.77 35.65 -0.56
CA ALA A 394 -7.23 35.89 -0.60
C ALA A 394 -7.58 37.24 0.06
N VAL A 395 -7.22 38.35 -0.60
CA VAL A 395 -7.73 39.69 -0.22
C VAL A 395 -9.19 39.75 -0.63
N PRO A 396 -10.13 40.03 0.29
CA PRO A 396 -11.53 40.24 -0.10
C PRO A 396 -11.62 41.47 -1.02
N PRO A 397 -12.51 41.46 -2.03
CA PRO A 397 -12.64 42.58 -2.94
C PRO A 397 -13.05 43.84 -2.12
N PRO A 398 -12.52 45.03 -2.49
CA PRO A 398 -12.82 46.26 -1.74
C PRO A 398 -14.32 46.53 -1.80
N LEU A 399 -14.93 46.73 -0.64
CA LEU A 399 -16.31 47.21 -0.52
C LEU A 399 -16.43 48.51 -1.29
N GLY A 400 -17.17 48.48 -2.41
CA GLY A 400 -17.45 49.63 -3.22
C GLY A 400 -18.11 50.73 -2.39
N GLY A 401 -17.40 51.85 -2.21
CA GLY A 401 -17.95 53.06 -1.67
C GLY A 401 -18.96 53.66 -2.66
N SER A 402 -20.17 53.78 -2.19
CA SER A 402 -21.19 54.61 -2.84
C SER A 402 -20.83 56.06 -2.64
N ALA A 403 -20.73 56.80 -3.73
CA ALA A 403 -20.99 58.22 -3.82
C ALA A 403 -21.94 58.50 -4.94
#